data_e53a2f9b314a521239459e2ae7466915
#
_entry.id   e53a2f9b314a521239459e2ae7466915
#
_cell.length_a   1.000
_cell.length_b   1.000
_cell.length_c   1.000
_cell.angle_alpha   90.00
_cell.angle_beta   90.00
_cell.angle_gamma   90.00
#
_symmetry.space_group_name_H-M   'P 1'
#
loop_
_entity.id
_entity.type
_entity.pdbx_description
1 polymer ?
#
loop_
_entity_poly.entity_id
_entity_poly.type
_entity_poly.pdbx_seq_one_letter_code
_entity_poly.pdbx_strand_id
1 'polypeptide(L)'
;MNKIFINIKKIFVTSTIFFSTLSSPLNANPKVLKIGAIPDQNQEELDKRFNLFAKELAKTLDVKVKYIPVINYVAAVTGFRTNDLDLVWFGGLSGVQARLQTPNAIVIAQRDIDKEFKSVFIVNKKLKLDSISNKNGLKKLKNLRFTFGSENSTSGRLMPEYYLNDAGIKIENFKGKRVGFSGSHDATIALVNSGAYDAGALNKQVWE
;
A
#
# COMPACT_ATOMS: atom_id res chain seq x y z
N MET A 1 -26.81 92.29 -28.13
CA MET A 1 -26.19 90.96 -28.26
C MET A 1 -25.04 90.93 -27.28
N ASN A 2 -25.29 90.43 -26.05
CA ASN A 2 -24.32 90.32 -25.00
C ASN A 2 -23.76 88.89 -24.97
N LYS A 3 -22.43 88.79 -25.17
CA LYS A 3 -21.71 87.51 -25.02
C LYS A 3 -21.25 87.37 -23.56
N ILE A 4 -21.77 86.35 -22.89
CA ILE A 4 -21.35 85.96 -21.54
C ILE A 4 -20.21 84.94 -21.69
N PHE A 5 -19.00 85.34 -21.19
CA PHE A 5 -17.88 84.39 -21.08
C PHE A 5 -17.90 83.75 -19.71
N ILE A 6 -18.11 82.37 -19.68
CA ILE A 6 -18.00 81.55 -18.46
C ILE A 6 -16.55 81.02 -18.37
N ASN A 7 -15.85 81.46 -17.33
CA ASN A 7 -14.50 81.09 -17.05
C ASN A 7 -14.53 79.79 -16.19
N ILE A 8 -14.29 78.59 -16.81
CA ILE A 8 -14.22 77.33 -16.12
C ILE A 8 -12.80 77.13 -15.58
N LYS A 9 -12.62 77.35 -14.25
CA LYS A 9 -11.42 76.90 -13.55
C LYS A 9 -11.42 75.39 -13.47
N LYS A 10 -10.44 74.74 -14.11
CA LYS A 10 -10.20 73.28 -13.97
C LYS A 10 -9.68 72.99 -12.55
N ILE A 11 -10.49 72.33 -11.73
CA ILE A 11 -10.05 71.81 -10.45
C ILE A 11 -9.45 70.43 -10.77
N PHE A 12 -8.11 70.33 -10.63
CA PHE A 12 -7.41 69.02 -10.66
C PHE A 12 -7.56 68.39 -9.29
N VAL A 13 -8.44 67.36 -9.19
CA VAL A 13 -8.51 66.51 -8.02
C VAL A 13 -7.52 65.36 -8.25
N THR A 14 -6.36 65.45 -7.59
CA THR A 14 -5.38 64.34 -7.54
C THR A 14 -5.91 63.28 -6.58
N SER A 15 -6.55 62.26 -7.13
CA SER A 15 -6.96 61.09 -6.36
C SER A 15 -5.75 60.17 -6.15
N THR A 16 -5.14 60.25 -4.96
CA THR A 16 -4.09 59.32 -4.53
C THR A 16 -4.75 58.02 -4.14
N ILE A 17 -4.74 57.03 -5.05
CA ILE A 17 -5.21 55.67 -4.75
C ILE A 17 -4.12 55.03 -3.89
N PHE A 18 -4.39 54.93 -2.59
CA PHE A 18 -3.59 54.11 -1.66
C PHE A 18 -3.89 52.63 -1.94
N PHE A 19 -3.03 51.99 -2.71
CA PHE A 19 -3.04 50.51 -2.88
C PHE A 19 -2.50 49.89 -1.60
N SER A 20 -3.33 49.71 -0.59
CA SER A 20 -3.00 48.85 0.55
C SER A 20 -2.94 47.42 0.07
N THR A 21 -1.73 46.92 -0.19
CA THR A 21 -1.49 45.50 -0.35
C THR A 21 -1.77 44.81 0.99
N LEU A 22 -3.00 44.32 1.16
CA LEU A 22 -3.31 43.35 2.19
C LEU A 22 -2.58 42.02 1.81
N SER A 23 -1.32 41.95 2.21
CA SER A 23 -0.64 40.65 2.31
C SER A 23 -1.27 39.90 3.46
N SER A 24 -2.38 39.21 3.18
CA SER A 24 -2.85 38.15 4.07
C SER A 24 -1.72 37.13 4.20
N PRO A 25 -1.23 36.82 5.41
CA PRO A 25 -0.34 35.68 5.54
C PRO A 25 -1.11 34.48 5.04
N LEU A 26 -0.65 33.86 3.96
CA LEU A 26 -1.07 32.51 3.58
C LEU A 26 -0.64 31.61 4.75
N ASN A 27 -1.53 31.45 5.72
CA ASN A 27 -1.45 30.38 6.70
C ASN A 27 -1.71 29.08 5.94
N ALA A 28 -0.75 28.66 5.13
CA ALA A 28 -0.71 27.30 4.64
C ALA A 28 -0.52 26.42 5.89
N ASN A 29 -1.60 25.81 6.36
CA ASN A 29 -1.48 24.74 7.35
C ASN A 29 -0.36 23.81 6.87
N PRO A 30 0.68 23.57 7.69
CA PRO A 30 1.80 22.76 7.24
C PRO A 30 1.24 21.41 6.79
N LYS A 31 1.43 21.11 5.50
CA LYS A 31 0.93 19.88 4.89
C LYS A 31 1.50 18.70 5.66
N VAL A 32 0.64 17.88 6.27
CA VAL A 32 1.05 16.66 6.95
C VAL A 32 1.27 15.61 5.90
N LEU A 33 2.49 15.06 5.80
CA LEU A 33 2.79 13.92 4.95
C LEU A 33 2.15 12.66 5.57
N LYS A 34 1.19 12.07 4.89
CA LYS A 34 0.48 10.88 5.32
C LYS A 34 1.13 9.65 4.67
N ILE A 35 1.66 8.77 5.49
CA ILE A 35 2.28 7.54 5.03
C ILE A 35 1.42 6.34 5.37
N GLY A 36 1.38 5.34 4.49
CA GLY A 36 0.65 4.09 4.66
C GLY A 36 1.52 2.88 4.36
N ALA A 37 1.01 1.71 4.68
CA ALA A 37 1.61 0.43 4.31
C ALA A 37 0.52 -0.60 4.06
N ILE A 38 0.78 -1.58 3.17
CA ILE A 38 -0.08 -2.76 3.06
C ILE A 38 -0.05 -3.54 4.38
N PRO A 39 -1.19 -4.04 4.89
CA PRO A 39 -1.25 -4.81 6.13
C PRO A 39 -0.84 -6.28 5.86
N ASP A 40 0.45 -6.49 5.57
CA ASP A 40 1.02 -7.79 5.23
C ASP A 40 1.37 -8.66 6.43
N GLN A 41 1.40 -8.05 7.62
CA GLN A 41 1.69 -8.67 8.91
C GLN A 41 0.69 -8.24 9.99
N ASN A 42 0.94 -8.63 11.24
CA ASN A 42 0.17 -8.21 12.40
C ASN A 42 0.14 -6.68 12.53
N GLN A 43 -1.05 -6.13 12.79
CA GLN A 43 -1.25 -4.67 12.84
C GLN A 43 -0.42 -3.99 13.92
N GLU A 44 -0.26 -4.60 15.09
CA GLU A 44 0.54 -4.04 16.19
C GLU A 44 2.01 -3.88 15.80
N GLU A 45 2.58 -4.87 15.10
CA GLU A 45 3.95 -4.81 14.58
C GLU A 45 4.12 -3.75 13.50
N LEU A 46 3.13 -3.61 12.62
CA LEU A 46 3.12 -2.58 11.59
C LEU A 46 3.02 -1.18 12.21
N ASP A 47 2.16 -1.01 13.22
CA ASP A 47 2.00 0.27 13.92
C ASP A 47 3.31 0.69 14.60
N LYS A 48 3.99 -0.20 15.30
CA LYS A 48 5.31 0.07 15.91
C LYS A 48 6.33 0.48 14.85
N ARG A 49 6.44 -0.29 13.78
CA ARG A 49 7.43 -0.08 12.71
C ARG A 49 7.17 1.23 11.95
N PHE A 50 5.96 1.45 11.49
CA PHE A 50 5.65 2.61 10.65
C PHE A 50 5.48 3.91 11.44
N ASN A 51 5.10 3.87 12.72
CA ASN A 51 5.18 5.06 13.57
C ASN A 51 6.62 5.47 13.85
N LEU A 52 7.54 4.51 14.06
CA LEU A 52 8.97 4.81 14.17
C LEU A 52 9.51 5.40 12.87
N PHE A 53 9.17 4.80 11.73
CA PHE A 53 9.55 5.32 10.42
C PHE A 53 9.01 6.72 10.17
N ALA A 54 7.74 6.99 10.51
CA ALA A 54 7.13 8.31 10.39
C ALA A 54 7.87 9.36 11.24
N LYS A 55 8.28 9.00 12.45
CA LYS A 55 9.05 9.87 13.35
C LYS A 55 10.42 10.22 12.77
N GLU A 56 11.17 9.25 12.26
CA GLU A 56 12.48 9.50 11.67
C GLU A 56 12.36 10.28 10.34
N LEU A 57 11.36 9.98 9.54
CA LEU A 57 11.09 10.72 8.30
C LEU A 57 10.71 12.17 8.59
N ALA A 58 9.89 12.43 9.60
CA ALA A 58 9.52 13.77 10.04
C ALA A 58 10.75 14.60 10.43
N LYS A 59 11.66 13.98 11.21
CA LYS A 59 12.92 14.61 11.63
C LYS A 59 13.86 14.91 10.44
N THR A 60 13.95 13.97 9.50
CA THR A 60 14.85 14.10 8.35
C THR A 60 14.36 15.14 7.35
N LEU A 61 13.05 15.24 7.13
CA LEU A 61 12.44 16.15 6.16
C LEU A 61 12.01 17.50 6.74
N ASP A 62 12.08 17.65 8.06
CA ASP A 62 11.55 18.83 8.81
C ASP A 62 10.08 19.13 8.47
N VAL A 63 9.25 18.09 8.38
CA VAL A 63 7.80 18.17 8.12
C VAL A 63 7.02 17.29 9.07
N LYS A 64 5.74 17.58 9.25
CA LYS A 64 4.85 16.65 10.00
C LYS A 64 4.60 15.39 9.16
N VAL A 65 4.86 14.22 9.71
CA VAL A 65 4.56 12.92 9.10
C VAL A 65 3.62 12.14 10.01
N LYS A 66 2.63 11.49 9.43
CA LYS A 66 1.68 10.65 10.15
C LYS A 66 1.51 9.31 9.45
N TYR A 67 1.69 8.22 10.17
CA TYR A 67 1.28 6.89 9.70
C TYR A 67 -0.23 6.73 9.80
N ILE A 68 -0.83 6.25 8.73
CA ILE A 68 -2.26 5.95 8.62
C ILE A 68 -2.40 4.45 8.34
N PRO A 69 -2.79 3.65 9.31
CA PRO A 69 -3.05 2.23 9.10
C PRO A 69 -4.24 2.02 8.18
N VAL A 70 -4.20 0.95 7.40
CA VAL A 70 -5.29 0.57 6.48
C VAL A 70 -5.71 -0.88 6.74
N ILE A 71 -6.96 -1.20 6.44
CA ILE A 71 -7.58 -2.49 6.79
C ILE A 71 -7.21 -3.65 5.85
N ASN A 72 -6.79 -3.36 4.62
CA ASN A 72 -6.40 -4.36 3.62
C ASN A 72 -5.57 -3.73 2.50
N TYR A 73 -5.05 -4.56 1.60
CA TYR A 73 -4.21 -4.13 0.46
C TYR A 73 -4.96 -3.23 -0.53
N VAL A 74 -6.26 -3.47 -0.75
CA VAL A 74 -7.08 -2.63 -1.63
C VAL A 74 -7.24 -1.23 -1.04
N ALA A 75 -7.45 -1.14 0.28
CA ALA A 75 -7.56 0.15 0.97
C ALA A 75 -6.26 0.97 0.86
N ALA A 76 -5.07 0.31 0.89
CA ALA A 76 -3.80 0.99 0.66
C ALA A 76 -3.71 1.59 -0.75
N VAL A 77 -4.07 0.82 -1.78
CA VAL A 77 -4.09 1.27 -3.19
C VAL A 77 -5.10 2.40 -3.37
N THR A 78 -6.29 2.26 -2.81
CA THR A 78 -7.35 3.28 -2.90
C THR A 78 -6.93 4.57 -2.21
N GLY A 79 -6.44 4.51 -0.97
CA GLY A 79 -6.00 5.69 -0.23
C GLY A 79 -4.87 6.45 -0.92
N PHE A 80 -3.97 5.73 -1.60
CA PHE A 80 -2.94 6.36 -2.44
C PHE A 80 -3.55 7.04 -3.67
N ARG A 81 -4.46 6.38 -4.37
CA ARG A 81 -5.16 6.92 -5.54
C ARG A 81 -6.02 8.15 -5.22
N THR A 82 -6.65 8.18 -4.05
CA THR A 82 -7.52 9.30 -3.61
C THR A 82 -6.77 10.42 -2.90
N ASN A 83 -5.43 10.34 -2.80
CA ASN A 83 -4.58 11.27 -2.05
C ASN A 83 -4.87 11.32 -0.53
N ASP A 84 -5.47 10.28 0.02
CA ASP A 84 -5.58 10.09 1.47
C ASP A 84 -4.24 9.62 2.07
N LEU A 85 -3.37 9.06 1.22
CA LEU A 85 -1.99 8.68 1.52
C LEU A 85 -1.05 9.30 0.47
N ASP A 86 0.03 9.95 0.92
CA ASP A 86 1.02 10.59 0.06
C ASP A 86 2.18 9.64 -0.30
N LEU A 87 2.54 8.74 0.61
CA LEU A 87 3.61 7.76 0.47
C LEU A 87 3.14 6.42 1.01
N VAL A 88 3.33 5.33 0.28
CA VAL A 88 2.86 4.02 0.72
C VAL A 88 3.91 2.94 0.48
N TRP A 89 4.09 2.10 1.50
CA TRP A 89 4.84 0.87 1.38
C TRP A 89 3.97 -0.21 0.74
N PHE A 90 4.30 -0.57 -0.49
CA PHE A 90 3.59 -1.58 -1.27
C PHE A 90 4.40 -2.86 -1.46
N GLY A 91 3.72 -3.97 -1.69
CA GLY A 91 4.31 -5.14 -2.34
C GLY A 91 4.37 -4.95 -3.86
N GLY A 92 5.04 -5.87 -4.58
CA GLY A 92 5.21 -5.76 -6.03
C GLY A 92 3.88 -5.62 -6.78
N LEU A 93 2.92 -6.53 -6.56
CA LEU A 93 1.61 -6.49 -7.22
C LEU A 93 0.81 -5.24 -6.87
N SER A 94 0.65 -4.95 -5.57
CA SER A 94 -0.11 -3.78 -5.11
C SER A 94 0.55 -2.46 -5.55
N GLY A 95 1.87 -2.40 -5.59
CA GLY A 95 2.60 -1.24 -6.11
C GLY A 95 2.41 -1.02 -7.61
N VAL A 96 2.34 -2.08 -8.41
CA VAL A 96 1.96 -1.98 -9.84
C VAL A 96 0.53 -1.48 -9.97
N GLN A 97 -0.42 -2.05 -9.22
CA GLN A 97 -1.82 -1.61 -9.22
C GLN A 97 -1.98 -0.14 -8.84
N ALA A 98 -1.25 0.32 -7.83
CA ALA A 98 -1.27 1.72 -7.41
C ALA A 98 -0.77 2.65 -8.53
N ARG A 99 0.34 2.32 -9.19
CA ARG A 99 0.89 3.13 -10.29
C ARG A 99 -0.01 3.14 -11.53
N LEU A 100 -0.65 2.02 -11.86
CA LEU A 100 -1.61 1.98 -12.97
C LEU A 100 -2.84 2.85 -12.74
N GLN A 101 -3.20 3.09 -11.47
CA GLN A 101 -4.37 3.88 -11.08
C GLN A 101 -4.06 5.32 -10.69
N THR A 102 -2.78 5.68 -10.56
CA THR A 102 -2.35 7.00 -10.11
C THR A 102 -1.31 7.55 -11.08
N PRO A 103 -1.70 8.45 -12.00
CA PRO A 103 -0.76 9.09 -12.91
C PRO A 103 0.38 9.79 -12.15
N ASN A 104 1.60 9.71 -12.68
CA ASN A 104 2.83 10.28 -12.10
C ASN A 104 3.29 9.66 -10.77
N ALA A 105 2.67 8.59 -10.29
CA ALA A 105 3.20 7.84 -9.17
C ALA A 105 4.53 7.16 -9.51
N ILE A 106 5.53 7.32 -8.65
CA ILE A 106 6.88 6.78 -8.84
C ILE A 106 7.28 5.88 -7.68
N VAL A 107 8.17 4.95 -7.94
CA VAL A 107 8.86 4.18 -6.89
C VAL A 107 10.11 4.96 -6.50
N ILE A 108 10.24 5.29 -5.22
CA ILE A 108 11.37 6.08 -4.71
C ILE A 108 12.40 5.25 -3.93
N ALA A 109 11.99 4.10 -3.39
CA ALA A 109 12.87 3.23 -2.61
C ALA A 109 12.39 1.78 -2.60
N GLN A 110 13.30 0.87 -2.35
CA GLN A 110 13.06 -0.53 -2.00
C GLN A 110 14.13 -0.99 -1.01
N ARG A 111 13.87 -2.08 -0.27
CA ARG A 111 14.89 -2.70 0.60
C ARG A 111 15.84 -3.56 -0.24
N ASP A 112 17.08 -3.70 0.19
CA ASP A 112 18.05 -4.60 -0.48
C ASP A 112 17.56 -6.05 -0.51
N ILE A 113 16.92 -6.50 0.56
CA ILE A 113 16.37 -7.84 0.68
C ILE A 113 15.21 -8.10 -0.30
N ASP A 114 14.57 -7.08 -0.85
CA ASP A 114 13.50 -7.25 -1.83
C ASP A 114 13.98 -7.80 -3.17
N LYS A 115 15.29 -7.78 -3.44
CA LYS A 115 15.92 -8.44 -4.60
C LYS A 115 15.86 -9.98 -4.49
N GLU A 116 15.78 -10.49 -3.25
CA GLU A 116 15.74 -11.92 -2.94
C GLU A 116 14.36 -12.36 -2.42
N PHE A 117 13.33 -11.63 -2.80
CA PHE A 117 11.97 -11.86 -2.33
C PHE A 117 11.46 -13.24 -2.76
N LYS A 118 11.11 -14.09 -1.80
CA LYS A 118 10.68 -15.47 -2.06
C LYS A 118 9.32 -15.76 -1.45
N SER A 119 8.53 -16.56 -2.17
CA SER A 119 7.34 -17.21 -1.65
C SER A 119 7.70 -18.59 -1.09
N VAL A 120 7.00 -18.99 -0.04
CA VAL A 120 7.05 -20.36 0.47
C VAL A 120 5.65 -20.94 0.56
N PHE A 121 5.57 -22.25 0.35
CA PHE A 121 4.38 -23.04 0.67
C PHE A 121 4.59 -23.68 2.04
N ILE A 122 3.65 -23.51 2.94
CA ILE A 122 3.64 -24.14 4.25
C ILE A 122 2.54 -25.18 4.34
N VAL A 123 2.78 -26.22 5.13
CA VAL A 123 1.84 -27.33 5.32
C VAL A 123 1.70 -27.61 6.80
N ASN A 124 0.49 -27.93 7.25
CA ASN A 124 0.27 -28.36 8.63
C ASN A 124 1.06 -29.63 8.94
N LYS A 125 1.87 -29.60 10.00
CA LYS A 125 2.76 -30.70 10.39
C LYS A 125 2.03 -32.04 10.65
N LYS A 126 0.74 -32.00 10.97
CA LYS A 126 -0.08 -33.22 11.18
C LYS A 126 -0.23 -34.06 9.91
N LEU A 127 -0.05 -33.47 8.73
CA LEU A 127 -0.14 -34.18 7.45
C LEU A 127 1.11 -35.01 7.14
N LYS A 128 2.19 -34.83 7.89
CA LYS A 128 3.46 -35.58 7.73
C LYS A 128 3.96 -35.61 6.27
N LEU A 129 3.76 -34.52 5.52
CA LEU A 129 4.25 -34.41 4.16
C LEU A 129 5.75 -34.05 4.17
N ASP A 130 6.52 -34.77 3.37
CA ASP A 130 7.91 -34.43 3.15
C ASP A 130 8.07 -33.06 2.50
N SER A 131 9.22 -32.44 2.74
CA SER A 131 9.60 -31.19 2.10
C SER A 131 9.44 -31.27 0.57
N ILE A 132 8.91 -30.22 -0.01
CA ILE A 132 8.72 -30.06 -1.45
C ILE A 132 9.93 -29.29 -2.00
N SER A 133 10.83 -30.00 -2.69
CA SER A 133 12.07 -29.44 -3.23
C SER A 133 11.98 -29.03 -4.71
N ASN A 134 10.91 -29.42 -5.40
CA ASN A 134 10.76 -29.14 -6.82
C ASN A 134 9.28 -28.96 -7.22
N LYS A 135 9.07 -28.44 -8.43
CA LYS A 135 7.75 -28.15 -9.00
C LYS A 135 6.79 -29.34 -8.98
N ASN A 136 7.26 -30.54 -9.29
CA ASN A 136 6.39 -31.73 -9.29
C ASN A 136 5.89 -32.10 -7.90
N GLY A 137 6.66 -31.80 -6.87
CA GLY A 137 6.26 -32.00 -5.47
C GLY A 137 5.06 -31.15 -5.06
N LEU A 138 4.78 -30.04 -5.74
CA LEU A 138 3.58 -29.24 -5.50
C LEU A 138 2.28 -30.02 -5.71
N LYS A 139 2.30 -31.08 -6.53
CA LYS A 139 1.14 -31.97 -6.73
C LYS A 139 0.65 -32.62 -5.43
N LYS A 140 1.50 -32.71 -4.39
CA LYS A 140 1.12 -33.16 -3.05
C LYS A 140 0.10 -32.24 -2.36
N LEU A 141 -0.05 -31.00 -2.85
CA LEU A 141 -1.02 -30.03 -2.33
C LEU A 141 -2.45 -30.24 -2.86
N LYS A 142 -2.65 -31.09 -3.89
CA LYS A 142 -3.97 -31.41 -4.40
C LYS A 142 -4.84 -32.02 -3.31
N ASN A 143 -6.15 -31.74 -3.35
CA ASN A 143 -7.17 -32.21 -2.39
C ASN A 143 -6.95 -31.67 -0.94
N LEU A 144 -6.00 -30.77 -0.70
CA LEU A 144 -5.86 -30.08 0.58
C LEU A 144 -6.75 -28.83 0.63
N ARG A 145 -7.13 -28.43 1.85
CA ARG A 145 -7.68 -27.08 2.10
C ARG A 145 -6.52 -26.09 2.01
N PHE A 146 -6.55 -25.24 1.02
CA PHE A 146 -5.46 -24.31 0.74
C PHE A 146 -5.88 -22.86 0.92
N THR A 147 -5.03 -22.05 1.55
CA THR A 147 -5.22 -20.61 1.62
C THR A 147 -4.04 -19.86 1.00
N PHE A 148 -4.35 -18.86 0.19
CA PHE A 148 -3.42 -17.80 -0.15
C PHE A 148 -3.35 -16.76 0.99
N GLY A 149 -2.42 -15.80 0.90
CA GLY A 149 -2.41 -14.58 1.71
C GLY A 149 -3.51 -13.60 1.30
N SER A 150 -3.18 -12.31 1.13
CA SER A 150 -4.09 -11.35 0.51
C SER A 150 -4.20 -11.58 -1.00
N GLU A 151 -5.38 -11.34 -1.57
CA GLU A 151 -5.61 -11.42 -3.03
C GLU A 151 -4.66 -10.54 -3.85
N ASN A 152 -4.20 -9.42 -3.28
CA ASN A 152 -3.28 -8.48 -3.91
C ASN A 152 -1.83 -8.65 -3.45
N SER A 153 -1.50 -9.79 -2.82
CA SER A 153 -0.14 -10.10 -2.41
C SER A 153 0.67 -10.73 -3.54
N THR A 154 1.90 -10.29 -3.71
CA THR A 154 2.86 -10.90 -4.64
C THR A 154 3.27 -12.29 -4.17
N SER A 155 3.80 -12.39 -2.95
CA SER A 155 4.34 -13.63 -2.40
C SER A 155 3.29 -14.55 -1.78
N GLY A 156 2.18 -13.96 -1.29
CA GLY A 156 1.09 -14.74 -0.70
C GLY A 156 0.07 -15.24 -1.71
N ARG A 157 0.05 -14.67 -2.94
CA ARG A 157 -0.95 -15.06 -3.93
C ARG A 157 -0.40 -15.14 -5.36
N LEU A 158 0.07 -14.07 -5.97
CA LEU A 158 0.39 -14.02 -7.40
C LEU A 158 1.43 -15.07 -7.81
N MET A 159 2.58 -15.08 -7.15
CA MET A 159 3.66 -16.01 -7.48
C MET A 159 3.34 -17.46 -7.09
N PRO A 160 2.80 -17.76 -5.89
CA PRO A 160 2.30 -19.10 -5.61
C PRO A 160 1.29 -19.63 -6.61
N GLU A 161 0.32 -18.83 -7.02
CA GLU A 161 -0.66 -19.24 -8.02
C GLU A 161 -0.02 -19.52 -9.38
N TYR A 162 0.93 -18.69 -9.80
CA TYR A 162 1.71 -18.93 -11.01
C TYR A 162 2.42 -20.29 -10.97
N TYR A 163 3.15 -20.60 -9.89
CA TYR A 163 3.86 -21.88 -9.76
C TYR A 163 2.92 -23.09 -9.62
N LEU A 164 1.77 -22.93 -8.97
CA LEU A 164 0.74 -23.96 -8.92
C LEU A 164 0.21 -24.25 -10.32
N ASN A 165 -0.15 -23.22 -11.08
CA ASN A 165 -0.63 -23.36 -12.46
C ASN A 165 0.44 -23.99 -13.37
N ASP A 166 1.70 -23.58 -13.22
CA ASP A 166 2.83 -24.15 -13.97
C ASP A 166 3.10 -25.63 -13.60
N ALA A 167 2.72 -26.07 -12.39
CA ALA A 167 2.71 -27.48 -11.96
C ALA A 167 1.44 -28.25 -12.38
N GLY A 168 0.52 -27.63 -13.11
CA GLY A 168 -0.76 -28.21 -13.51
C GLY A 168 -1.75 -28.35 -12.36
N ILE A 169 -1.71 -27.40 -11.40
CA ILE A 169 -2.63 -27.35 -10.26
C ILE A 169 -3.47 -26.09 -10.37
N LYS A 170 -4.76 -26.28 -10.57
CA LYS A 170 -5.75 -25.20 -10.61
C LYS A 170 -6.57 -25.19 -9.32
N ILE A 171 -7.37 -24.15 -9.12
CA ILE A 171 -8.23 -24.00 -7.93
C ILE A 171 -9.14 -25.22 -7.72
N GLU A 172 -9.64 -25.80 -8.81
CA GLU A 172 -10.52 -26.98 -8.77
C GLU A 172 -9.83 -28.25 -8.25
N ASN A 173 -8.50 -28.27 -8.16
CA ASN A 173 -7.75 -29.38 -7.62
C ASN A 173 -7.63 -29.34 -6.09
N PHE A 174 -8.03 -28.27 -5.44
CA PHE A 174 -8.06 -28.17 -3.98
C PHE A 174 -9.35 -28.71 -3.39
N LYS A 175 -9.33 -29.03 -2.10
CA LYS A 175 -10.48 -29.56 -1.39
C LYS A 175 -11.68 -28.62 -1.48
N GLY A 176 -12.82 -29.15 -1.89
CA GLY A 176 -14.04 -28.36 -2.12
C GLY A 176 -13.99 -27.48 -3.35
N LYS A 177 -13.02 -27.70 -4.28
CA LYS A 177 -12.82 -26.93 -5.53
C LYS A 177 -12.67 -25.41 -5.29
N ARG A 178 -12.10 -25.03 -4.16
CA ARG A 178 -11.92 -23.65 -3.75
C ARG A 178 -10.66 -23.45 -2.93
N VAL A 179 -10.22 -22.22 -2.84
CA VAL A 179 -9.14 -21.76 -1.96
C VAL A 179 -9.66 -20.68 -1.00
N GLY A 180 -8.91 -20.42 0.06
CA GLY A 180 -9.14 -19.30 0.95
C GLY A 180 -8.18 -18.15 0.69
N PHE A 181 -8.46 -17.03 1.32
CA PHE A 181 -7.59 -15.86 1.41
C PHE A 181 -7.50 -15.42 2.86
N SER A 182 -6.33 -15.48 3.44
CA SER A 182 -6.10 -15.18 4.87
C SER A 182 -6.01 -13.68 5.17
N GLY A 183 -5.71 -12.86 4.14
CA GLY A 183 -5.56 -11.42 4.25
C GLY A 183 -4.14 -10.95 4.56
N SER A 184 -3.36 -11.68 5.38
CA SER A 184 -1.98 -11.35 5.72
C SER A 184 -1.10 -12.60 5.84
N HIS A 185 0.22 -12.42 5.95
CA HIS A 185 1.15 -13.55 6.10
C HIS A 185 1.01 -14.24 7.46
N ASP A 186 0.88 -13.46 8.53
CA ASP A 186 0.68 -14.00 9.89
C ASP A 186 -0.63 -14.78 10.00
N ALA A 187 -1.70 -14.28 9.37
CA ALA A 187 -2.98 -14.99 9.32
C ALA A 187 -2.86 -16.31 8.55
N THR A 188 -2.05 -16.36 7.47
CA THR A 188 -1.77 -17.63 6.78
C THR A 188 -1.12 -18.63 7.72
N ILE A 189 -0.10 -18.22 8.48
CA ILE A 189 0.59 -19.06 9.45
C ILE A 189 -0.39 -19.57 10.51
N ALA A 190 -1.17 -18.67 11.10
CA ALA A 190 -2.13 -19.02 12.15
C ALA A 190 -3.19 -20.02 11.66
N LEU A 191 -3.76 -19.80 10.47
CA LEU A 191 -4.77 -20.69 9.88
C LEU A 191 -4.23 -22.08 9.55
N VAL A 192 -2.99 -22.17 9.05
CA VAL A 192 -2.35 -23.47 8.77
C VAL A 192 -1.94 -24.15 10.07
N ASN A 193 -1.38 -23.42 11.04
CA ASN A 193 -0.97 -24.00 12.33
C ASN A 193 -2.17 -24.55 13.12
N SER A 194 -3.29 -23.85 13.15
CA SER A 194 -4.52 -24.32 13.82
C SER A 194 -5.16 -25.53 13.14
N GLY A 195 -4.85 -25.77 11.86
CA GLY A 195 -5.48 -26.80 11.03
C GLY A 195 -6.80 -26.37 10.42
N ALA A 196 -7.15 -25.09 10.46
CA ALA A 196 -8.28 -24.55 9.68
C ALA A 196 -8.04 -24.71 8.18
N TYR A 197 -6.78 -24.57 7.77
CA TYR A 197 -6.28 -24.94 6.44
C TYR A 197 -5.16 -25.97 6.56
N ASP A 198 -5.03 -26.79 5.54
CA ASP A 198 -4.03 -27.86 5.47
C ASP A 198 -2.69 -27.33 4.96
N ALA A 199 -2.74 -26.33 4.06
CA ALA A 199 -1.58 -25.67 3.47
C ALA A 199 -1.89 -24.22 3.13
N GLY A 200 -0.82 -23.43 2.92
CA GLY A 200 -0.93 -22.03 2.53
C GLY A 200 0.35 -21.51 1.90
N ALA A 201 0.30 -20.27 1.41
CA ALA A 201 1.43 -19.59 0.79
C ALA A 201 1.64 -18.20 1.38
N LEU A 202 2.91 -17.84 1.61
CA LEU A 202 3.28 -16.55 2.20
C LEU A 202 4.68 -16.12 1.82
N ASN A 203 5.09 -14.96 2.31
CA ASN A 203 6.44 -14.46 2.20
C ASN A 203 7.39 -15.25 3.10
N LYS A 204 8.53 -15.69 2.54
CA LYS A 204 9.55 -16.44 3.26
C LYS A 204 10.08 -15.70 4.50
N GLN A 205 10.31 -14.39 4.40
CA GLN A 205 10.86 -13.58 5.50
C GLN A 205 9.93 -13.46 6.71
N VAL A 206 8.62 -13.61 6.51
CA VAL A 206 7.64 -13.65 7.62
C VAL A 206 7.55 -15.04 8.24
N TRP A 207 7.92 -16.07 7.48
CA TRP A 207 7.98 -17.45 7.96
C TRP A 207 9.20 -17.73 8.84
N GLU A 208 10.36 -17.12 8.57
CA GLU A 208 11.63 -17.24 9.30
C GLU A 208 11.68 -16.40 10.57
#